data_5bbf9148d86beb24993742af81ae3fef
#
_entry.id   5bbf9148d86beb24993742af81ae3fef
#
_cell.length_a   1.000
_cell.length_b   1.000
_cell.length_c   1.000
_cell.angle_alpha   90.00
_cell.angle_beta   90.00
_cell.angle_gamma   90.00
#
_symmetry.space_group_name_H-M   'P 1'
#
loop_
_entity.id
_entity.type
_entity.pdbx_description
1 polymer ?
#
loop_
_entity_poly.entity_id
_entity_poly.type
_entity_poly.pdbx_seq_one_letter_code
_entity_poly.pdbx_strand_id
1 'polypeptide(L)'
;MDNLSKVSVQFDTKTKKVLSSDVELIPAAKVAECGEDESVAQMVATAKKKADKEGEKPVAQGYKQGFARGVFAANDKENPVPGSNRGIESTLGDMVADSMKDTVLTKDGSKVDIGIINAGGLREDLRPRKDGSISYRQVFDVAPFGNELGYVTVSGADFKKALEQQWKTDLNSQNSRPLLKLGLSSNVRYTYDPSAKYGERITSVYVNDEPLDLKRKYTIGSVTFLLEGGDSFDALTAGKNLVNMGNLDRDQLAKYLGEKVREPRAQKSSVGVTVGAPNKQGDIPVDMRGLSFSEGPGVTKKVTVTIGDAKRTADVNNSLVEPKANTTDSIITTDGAGQAQVSFKKEEVCGTRTGRQDFSVVVATDFGTSVSPDQLKTEIDCGAETQPRPTDNGDSQDDDKDGSDAGPSETPGDEPSDDQSSDAPAHAEKDSGDMPRTGANIVQSATVALILICTGVVTVAWTRRTRK
;
A
#
# COMPACT_ATOMS: atom_id res chain seq x y z
N MET A 1 -13.49 11.79 -18.46
CA MET A 1 -13.39 13.22 -18.09
C MET A 1 -14.77 13.79 -18.20
N ASP A 2 -15.28 14.34 -17.12
CA ASP A 2 -16.67 14.76 -17.09
C ASP A 2 -16.84 16.27 -17.29
N ASN A 3 -15.74 17.03 -17.26
CA ASN A 3 -15.75 18.47 -17.42
C ASN A 3 -14.49 19.00 -18.13
N LEU A 4 -14.64 20.14 -18.82
CA LEU A 4 -13.56 20.98 -19.29
C LEU A 4 -13.39 22.17 -18.33
N SER A 5 -12.19 22.42 -17.85
CA SER A 5 -11.91 23.61 -17.04
C SER A 5 -11.51 24.77 -17.92
N LYS A 6 -12.25 25.89 -17.81
CA LYS A 6 -11.91 27.16 -18.45
C LYS A 6 -11.39 28.10 -17.38
N VAL A 7 -10.14 28.52 -17.51
CA VAL A 7 -9.52 29.50 -16.63
C VAL A 7 -9.41 30.84 -17.36
N SER A 8 -10.02 31.87 -16.81
CA SER A 8 -9.92 33.23 -17.30
C SER A 8 -9.01 34.03 -16.38
N VAL A 9 -7.95 34.63 -16.92
CA VAL A 9 -6.99 35.42 -16.15
C VAL A 9 -6.92 36.83 -16.71
N GLN A 10 -7.11 37.79 -15.84
CA GLN A 10 -6.88 39.18 -16.14
C GLN A 10 -5.47 39.60 -15.71
N PHE A 11 -4.64 39.99 -16.67
CA PHE A 11 -3.23 40.26 -16.44
C PHE A 11 -2.86 41.69 -16.85
N ASP A 12 -2.25 42.45 -15.94
CA ASP A 12 -1.70 43.75 -16.23
C ASP A 12 -0.33 43.63 -16.88
N THR A 13 -0.27 43.98 -18.15
CA THR A 13 0.97 43.87 -18.94
C THR A 13 2.04 44.89 -18.51
N LYS A 14 1.66 45.98 -17.84
CA LYS A 14 2.60 47.03 -17.35
C LYS A 14 3.24 46.61 -16.04
N THR A 15 2.43 46.18 -15.08
CA THR A 15 2.91 45.82 -13.74
C THR A 15 3.31 44.34 -13.64
N LYS A 16 3.04 43.54 -14.68
CA LYS A 16 3.27 42.10 -14.68
C LYS A 16 2.57 41.31 -13.58
N LYS A 17 1.41 41.80 -13.16
CA LYS A 17 0.60 41.21 -12.09
C LYS A 17 -0.69 40.62 -12.63
N VAL A 18 -1.13 39.50 -12.06
CA VAL A 18 -2.48 38.96 -12.23
C VAL A 18 -3.42 39.82 -11.43
N LEU A 19 -4.46 40.37 -12.05
CA LEU A 19 -5.49 41.22 -11.42
C LEU A 19 -6.65 40.40 -10.90
N SER A 20 -7.05 39.38 -11.66
CA SER A 20 -8.10 38.45 -11.25
C SER A 20 -7.94 37.10 -12.01
N SER A 21 -8.47 36.05 -11.43
CA SER A 21 -8.65 34.76 -12.11
C SER A 21 -10.03 34.22 -11.77
N ASP A 22 -10.64 33.57 -12.77
CA ASP A 22 -11.92 32.90 -12.66
C ASP A 22 -11.85 31.50 -13.28
N VAL A 23 -12.54 30.52 -12.68
CA VAL A 23 -12.54 29.12 -13.14
C VAL A 23 -13.97 28.68 -13.37
N GLU A 24 -14.26 28.29 -14.61
CA GLU A 24 -15.54 27.71 -15.03
C GLU A 24 -15.35 26.24 -15.38
N LEU A 25 -16.17 25.35 -14.81
CA LEU A 25 -16.25 23.94 -15.17
C LEU A 25 -17.37 23.76 -16.18
N ILE A 26 -17.02 23.38 -17.41
CA ILE A 26 -17.96 23.15 -18.50
C ILE A 26 -18.17 21.64 -18.63
N PRO A 27 -19.40 21.13 -18.41
CA PRO A 27 -19.69 19.70 -18.55
C PRO A 27 -19.35 19.19 -19.96
N ALA A 28 -18.84 17.96 -20.07
CA ALA A 28 -18.48 17.35 -21.34
C ALA A 28 -19.65 17.28 -22.32
N ALA A 29 -20.86 17.07 -21.84
CA ALA A 29 -22.08 17.12 -22.67
C ALA A 29 -22.26 18.49 -23.35
N LYS A 30 -22.00 19.59 -22.63
CA LYS A 30 -22.09 20.96 -23.19
C LYS A 30 -20.95 21.25 -24.19
N VAL A 31 -19.76 20.66 -23.96
CA VAL A 31 -18.64 20.76 -24.92
C VAL A 31 -19.01 20.05 -26.23
N ALA A 32 -19.66 18.89 -26.12
CA ALA A 32 -20.09 18.12 -27.32
C ALA A 32 -21.08 18.86 -28.23
N GLU A 33 -21.87 19.79 -27.67
CA GLU A 33 -22.79 20.64 -28.46
C GLU A 33 -22.07 21.61 -29.39
N CYS A 34 -20.79 21.92 -29.13
CA CYS A 34 -20.00 22.82 -29.97
C CYS A 34 -19.59 22.20 -31.34
N GLY A 35 -19.76 20.89 -31.49
CA GLY A 35 -19.28 20.16 -32.67
C GLY A 35 -17.73 20.00 -32.67
N GLU A 36 -17.22 19.36 -33.71
CA GLU A 36 -15.80 19.15 -33.92
C GLU A 36 -15.22 20.13 -34.96
N ASP A 37 -14.04 20.66 -34.69
CA ASP A 37 -13.23 21.33 -35.70
C ASP A 37 -12.64 20.27 -36.65
N GLU A 38 -13.03 20.28 -37.92
CA GLU A 38 -12.64 19.26 -38.91
C GLU A 38 -11.11 19.13 -39.04
N SER A 39 -10.37 20.24 -38.94
CA SER A 39 -8.91 20.22 -39.07
C SER A 39 -8.24 19.55 -37.86
N VAL A 40 -8.75 19.83 -36.66
CA VAL A 40 -8.29 19.20 -35.42
C VAL A 40 -8.66 17.72 -35.39
N ALA A 41 -9.90 17.38 -35.79
CA ALA A 41 -10.37 15.99 -35.88
C ALA A 41 -9.47 15.16 -36.82
N GLN A 42 -9.11 15.73 -38.00
CA GLN A 42 -8.22 15.07 -38.94
C GLN A 42 -6.78 14.89 -38.41
N MET A 43 -6.24 15.90 -37.69
CA MET A 43 -4.94 15.78 -37.03
C MET A 43 -4.97 14.69 -35.98
N VAL A 44 -6.00 14.65 -35.13
CA VAL A 44 -6.19 13.62 -34.10
C VAL A 44 -6.30 12.22 -34.71
N ALA A 45 -7.11 12.07 -35.76
CA ALA A 45 -7.27 10.79 -36.46
C ALA A 45 -5.94 10.30 -37.08
N THR A 46 -5.16 11.22 -37.67
CA THR A 46 -3.84 10.88 -38.22
C THR A 46 -2.85 10.47 -37.13
N ALA A 47 -2.79 11.24 -36.04
CA ALA A 47 -1.92 10.92 -34.89
C ALA A 47 -2.33 9.58 -34.25
N LYS A 48 -3.64 9.36 -34.09
CA LYS A 48 -4.18 8.10 -33.55
C LYS A 48 -3.79 6.90 -34.40
N LYS A 49 -3.96 7.00 -35.73
CA LYS A 49 -3.57 5.92 -36.66
C LYS A 49 -2.09 5.57 -36.56
N LYS A 50 -1.22 6.58 -36.41
CA LYS A 50 0.21 6.36 -36.20
C LYS A 50 0.49 5.72 -34.85
N ALA A 51 -0.14 6.21 -33.78
CA ALA A 51 0.01 5.67 -32.43
C ALA A 51 -0.51 4.22 -32.34
N ASP A 52 -1.66 3.92 -32.95
CA ASP A 52 -2.21 2.57 -32.98
C ASP A 52 -1.24 1.60 -33.70
N LYS A 53 -0.66 2.01 -34.83
CA LYS A 53 0.35 1.18 -35.56
C LYS A 53 1.59 0.88 -34.72
N GLU A 54 2.13 1.86 -34.00
CA GLU A 54 3.28 1.66 -33.13
C GLU A 54 2.88 0.87 -31.88
N GLY A 55 1.72 1.17 -31.30
CA GLY A 55 1.20 0.52 -30.11
C GLY A 55 0.90 -0.97 -30.30
N GLU A 56 0.50 -1.37 -31.51
CA GLU A 56 0.20 -2.78 -31.82
C GLU A 56 1.44 -3.68 -31.97
N LYS A 57 2.64 -3.09 -32.05
CA LYS A 57 3.89 -3.86 -32.16
C LYS A 57 4.07 -4.75 -30.91
N PRO A 58 4.31 -6.04 -31.09
CA PRO A 58 4.59 -6.92 -29.97
C PRO A 58 5.95 -6.56 -29.33
N VAL A 59 5.97 -6.47 -28.00
CA VAL A 59 7.19 -6.27 -27.21
C VAL A 59 7.61 -7.56 -26.49
N ALA A 60 6.68 -8.51 -26.35
CA ALA A 60 6.92 -9.81 -25.74
C ALA A 60 6.06 -10.90 -26.37
N GLN A 61 6.47 -12.17 -26.22
CA GLN A 61 5.81 -13.35 -26.77
C GLN A 61 5.82 -14.51 -25.77
N GLY A 62 4.90 -15.47 -25.97
CA GLY A 62 4.89 -16.73 -25.22
C GLY A 62 4.19 -16.68 -23.87
N TYR A 63 3.53 -15.58 -23.54
CA TYR A 63 2.77 -15.43 -22.28
C TYR A 63 1.47 -16.22 -22.33
N LYS A 64 1.23 -17.04 -21.31
CA LYS A 64 -0.01 -17.82 -21.16
C LYS A 64 -0.96 -17.22 -20.16
N GLN A 65 -0.44 -16.49 -19.18
CA GLN A 65 -1.18 -15.89 -18.09
C GLN A 65 -0.93 -14.38 -18.06
N GLY A 66 -1.92 -13.63 -17.60
CA GLY A 66 -1.83 -12.21 -17.40
C GLY A 66 -1.53 -11.84 -15.95
N PHE A 67 -1.32 -10.55 -15.73
CA PHE A 67 -1.10 -9.95 -14.43
C PHE A 67 -2.25 -8.99 -14.13
N ALA A 68 -2.83 -9.11 -12.95
CA ALA A 68 -4.03 -8.37 -12.57
C ALA A 68 -3.77 -7.43 -11.40
N ARG A 69 -4.54 -6.35 -11.36
CA ARG A 69 -4.67 -5.44 -10.21
C ARG A 69 -5.65 -6.01 -9.19
N GLY A 70 -5.68 -5.42 -8.00
CA GLY A 70 -6.65 -5.79 -6.96
C GLY A 70 -8.08 -5.38 -7.28
N VAL A 71 -9.06 -6.20 -6.85
CA VAL A 71 -10.48 -5.95 -7.07
C VAL A 71 -11.29 -6.08 -5.78
N PHE A 72 -12.38 -5.29 -5.66
CA PHE A 72 -13.46 -5.51 -4.71
C PHE A 72 -14.53 -6.43 -5.30
N ALA A 73 -15.41 -6.95 -4.45
CA ALA A 73 -16.66 -7.53 -4.89
C ALA A 73 -17.49 -6.48 -5.66
N ALA A 74 -18.21 -6.91 -6.66
CA ALA A 74 -19.10 -6.02 -7.41
C ALA A 74 -20.32 -5.62 -6.55
N ASN A 75 -20.65 -4.32 -6.57
CA ASN A 75 -21.80 -3.80 -5.82
C ASN A 75 -23.16 -4.22 -6.42
N ASP A 76 -23.19 -4.55 -7.70
CA ASP A 76 -24.42 -4.72 -8.52
C ASP A 76 -24.55 -6.09 -9.17
N LYS A 77 -23.84 -7.10 -8.66
CA LYS A 77 -23.78 -8.47 -9.18
C LYS A 77 -23.11 -8.62 -10.56
N GLU A 78 -22.58 -7.55 -11.12
CA GLU A 78 -21.73 -7.63 -12.30
C GLU A 78 -20.29 -8.01 -11.94
N ASN A 79 -19.44 -8.16 -12.95
CA ASN A 79 -18.03 -8.54 -12.71
C ASN A 79 -17.29 -7.48 -11.89
N PRO A 80 -16.39 -7.88 -10.98
CA PRO A 80 -15.54 -6.95 -10.25
C PRO A 80 -14.78 -6.02 -11.19
N VAL A 81 -14.70 -4.73 -10.82
CA VAL A 81 -14.00 -3.73 -11.63
C VAL A 81 -12.48 -3.85 -11.40
N PRO A 82 -11.68 -4.14 -12.44
CA PRO A 82 -10.23 -4.24 -12.31
C PRO A 82 -9.60 -2.98 -11.71
N GLY A 83 -8.70 -3.15 -10.74
CA GLY A 83 -8.02 -2.04 -10.06
C GLY A 83 -8.89 -1.22 -9.10
N SER A 84 -10.10 -1.69 -8.78
CA SER A 84 -10.98 -1.03 -7.81
C SER A 84 -10.41 -1.07 -6.39
N ASN A 85 -9.76 -2.17 -6.00
CA ASN A 85 -9.15 -2.32 -4.68
C ASN A 85 -7.63 -2.10 -4.74
N ARG A 86 -7.18 -0.93 -4.28
CA ARG A 86 -5.75 -0.60 -4.15
C ARG A 86 -5.17 -0.95 -2.77
N GLY A 87 -6.01 -1.49 -1.88
CA GLY A 87 -5.62 -1.87 -0.52
C GLY A 87 -5.10 -3.30 -0.40
N ILE A 88 -4.99 -4.04 -1.49
CA ILE A 88 -4.47 -5.41 -1.50
C ILE A 88 -3.28 -5.56 -2.45
N GLU A 89 -2.43 -6.52 -2.13
CA GLU A 89 -1.33 -6.94 -3.00
C GLU A 89 -1.86 -7.55 -4.30
N SER A 90 -1.21 -7.26 -5.42
CA SER A 90 -1.64 -7.69 -6.75
C SER A 90 -0.50 -8.29 -7.56
N THR A 91 -0.81 -9.27 -8.38
CA THR A 91 0.20 -9.93 -9.23
C THR A 91 0.86 -8.96 -10.20
N LEU A 92 0.13 -7.95 -10.67
CA LEU A 92 0.68 -6.91 -11.53
C LEU A 92 1.63 -5.99 -10.75
N GLY A 93 1.25 -5.58 -9.54
CA GLY A 93 2.10 -4.75 -8.67
C GLY A 93 3.43 -5.43 -8.39
N ASP A 94 3.37 -6.71 -8.07
CA ASP A 94 4.56 -7.51 -7.77
C ASP A 94 5.47 -7.68 -8.99
N MET A 95 4.91 -7.97 -10.15
CA MET A 95 5.68 -8.10 -11.39
C MET A 95 6.36 -6.78 -11.79
N VAL A 96 5.66 -5.66 -11.66
CA VAL A 96 6.23 -4.34 -11.94
C VAL A 96 7.31 -3.98 -10.91
N ALA A 97 7.14 -4.32 -9.64
CA ALA A 97 8.16 -4.13 -8.62
C ALA A 97 9.41 -5.01 -8.89
N ASP A 98 9.23 -6.25 -9.36
CA ASP A 98 10.34 -7.07 -9.84
C ASP A 98 11.06 -6.42 -11.03
N SER A 99 10.32 -5.80 -11.96
CA SER A 99 10.95 -5.05 -13.06
C SER A 99 11.78 -3.87 -12.55
N MET A 100 11.28 -3.12 -11.55
CA MET A 100 12.03 -2.02 -10.92
C MET A 100 13.34 -2.52 -10.31
N LYS A 101 13.29 -3.63 -9.54
CA LYS A 101 14.48 -4.23 -8.95
C LYS A 101 15.50 -4.68 -10.00
N ASP A 102 15.03 -5.22 -11.10
CA ASP A 102 15.91 -5.81 -12.12
C ASP A 102 16.47 -4.79 -13.11
N THR A 103 15.76 -3.68 -13.36
CA THR A 103 16.14 -2.72 -14.42
C THR A 103 16.64 -1.38 -13.89
N VAL A 104 16.34 -1.00 -12.64
CA VAL A 104 16.92 0.19 -12.01
C VAL A 104 18.32 -0.14 -11.52
N LEU A 105 19.32 0.59 -12.05
CA LEU A 105 20.72 0.39 -11.71
C LEU A 105 21.24 1.55 -10.87
N THR A 106 22.06 1.23 -9.89
CA THR A 106 22.81 2.24 -9.13
C THR A 106 23.95 2.84 -9.97
N LYS A 107 24.58 3.89 -9.48
CA LYS A 107 25.67 4.58 -10.21
C LYS A 107 26.86 3.68 -10.55
N ASP A 108 27.09 2.64 -9.76
CA ASP A 108 28.14 1.63 -10.00
C ASP A 108 27.70 0.49 -10.92
N GLY A 109 26.48 0.54 -11.44
CA GLY A 109 25.93 -0.46 -12.34
C GLY A 109 25.28 -1.67 -11.64
N SER A 110 25.24 -1.70 -10.32
CA SER A 110 24.56 -2.76 -9.55
C SER A 110 23.05 -2.59 -9.61
N LYS A 111 22.29 -3.69 -9.50
CA LYS A 111 20.85 -3.63 -9.29
C LYS A 111 20.53 -3.04 -7.91
N VAL A 112 19.40 -2.37 -7.79
CA VAL A 112 18.90 -1.93 -6.48
C VAL A 112 18.54 -3.13 -5.58
N ASP A 113 18.58 -2.92 -4.26
CA ASP A 113 18.25 -3.97 -3.28
C ASP A 113 16.76 -4.36 -3.34
N ILE A 114 15.88 -3.39 -3.53
CA ILE A 114 14.42 -3.54 -3.46
C ILE A 114 13.78 -2.75 -4.60
N GLY A 115 12.82 -3.37 -5.28
CA GLY A 115 11.91 -2.70 -6.21
C GLY A 115 10.53 -2.51 -5.58
N ILE A 116 9.90 -1.36 -5.80
CA ILE A 116 8.55 -1.07 -5.32
C ILE A 116 7.74 -0.34 -6.37
N ILE A 117 6.40 -0.43 -6.29
CA ILE A 117 5.48 0.38 -7.10
C ILE A 117 4.20 0.67 -6.30
N ASN A 118 3.65 1.86 -6.42
CA ASN A 118 2.35 2.20 -5.85
C ASN A 118 1.20 1.66 -6.72
N ALA A 119 0.15 1.16 -6.08
CA ALA A 119 -1.02 0.62 -6.79
C ALA A 119 -1.70 1.67 -7.69
N GLY A 120 -1.58 2.96 -7.37
CA GLY A 120 -2.11 4.07 -8.17
C GLY A 120 -1.41 4.27 -9.51
N GLY A 121 -0.17 3.87 -9.63
CA GLY A 121 0.64 3.92 -10.85
C GLY A 121 0.19 2.93 -11.92
N LEU A 122 -0.53 1.87 -11.54
CA LEU A 122 -0.98 0.79 -12.42
C LEU A 122 -2.41 1.04 -12.89
N ARG A 123 -2.61 1.29 -14.19
CA ARG A 123 -3.88 1.80 -14.71
C ARG A 123 -4.72 0.77 -15.47
N GLU A 124 -4.10 -0.30 -15.99
CA GLU A 124 -4.77 -1.39 -16.70
C GLU A 124 -4.15 -2.73 -16.29
N ASP A 125 -4.89 -3.83 -16.46
CA ASP A 125 -4.35 -5.18 -16.29
C ASP A 125 -3.51 -5.56 -17.51
N LEU A 126 -2.45 -6.33 -17.30
CA LEU A 126 -1.62 -6.82 -18.39
C LEU A 126 -2.09 -8.22 -18.79
N ARG A 127 -2.95 -8.30 -19.80
CA ARG A 127 -3.50 -9.57 -20.30
C ARG A 127 -2.91 -9.88 -21.67
N PRO A 128 -2.16 -10.99 -21.84
CA PRO A 128 -1.62 -11.37 -23.14
C PRO A 128 -2.75 -11.57 -24.17
N ARG A 129 -2.44 -11.34 -25.43
CA ARG A 129 -3.30 -11.64 -26.56
C ARG A 129 -3.46 -13.17 -26.70
N LYS A 130 -4.41 -13.59 -27.53
CA LYS A 130 -4.68 -15.02 -27.77
C LYS A 130 -3.47 -15.81 -28.31
N ASP A 131 -2.58 -15.13 -29.03
CA ASP A 131 -1.34 -15.67 -29.55
C ASP A 131 -0.17 -15.66 -28.53
N GLY A 132 -0.44 -15.22 -27.31
CA GLY A 132 0.57 -15.09 -26.26
C GLY A 132 1.45 -13.86 -26.37
N SER A 133 1.14 -12.93 -27.28
CA SER A 133 1.89 -11.68 -27.40
C SER A 133 1.40 -10.61 -26.41
N ILE A 134 2.33 -9.73 -26.04
CA ILE A 134 2.05 -8.47 -25.34
C ILE A 134 2.51 -7.33 -26.26
N SER A 135 1.62 -6.37 -26.52
CA SER A 135 1.94 -5.21 -27.34
C SER A 135 2.44 -4.03 -26.52
N TYR A 136 3.13 -3.09 -27.18
CA TYR A 136 3.54 -1.83 -26.55
C TYR A 136 2.35 -1.05 -26.00
N ARG A 137 1.20 -1.09 -26.70
CA ARG A 137 -0.06 -0.47 -26.26
C ARG A 137 -0.50 -0.99 -24.91
N GLN A 138 -0.47 -2.30 -24.69
CA GLN A 138 -0.85 -2.91 -23.41
C GLN A 138 0.07 -2.46 -22.29
N VAL A 139 1.39 -2.37 -22.55
CA VAL A 139 2.35 -1.84 -21.57
C VAL A 139 2.11 -0.36 -21.28
N PHE A 140 1.81 0.43 -22.31
CA PHE A 140 1.44 1.83 -22.17
C PHE A 140 0.17 2.01 -21.33
N ASP A 141 -0.84 1.18 -21.54
CA ASP A 141 -2.10 1.24 -20.79
C ASP A 141 -1.89 0.87 -19.31
N VAL A 142 -0.92 0.00 -18.99
CA VAL A 142 -0.50 -0.30 -17.60
C VAL A 142 0.15 0.92 -16.96
N ALA A 143 1.11 1.58 -17.62
CA ALA A 143 1.90 2.69 -17.09
C ALA A 143 1.83 3.92 -18.02
N PRO A 144 0.67 4.59 -18.13
CA PRO A 144 0.47 5.64 -19.13
C PRO A 144 1.09 6.99 -18.78
N PHE A 145 1.52 7.18 -17.53
CA PHE A 145 2.01 8.48 -17.05
C PHE A 145 3.39 8.84 -17.60
N GLY A 146 4.19 7.85 -17.98
CA GLY A 146 5.56 8.07 -18.44
C GLY A 146 6.43 8.65 -17.35
N ASN A 147 6.32 8.10 -16.15
CA ASN A 147 7.19 8.50 -15.06
C ASN A 147 8.64 8.06 -15.35
N GLU A 148 9.59 8.87 -14.92
CA GLU A 148 10.98 8.48 -14.95
C GLU A 148 11.29 7.51 -13.81
N LEU A 149 12.20 6.59 -14.06
CA LEU A 149 12.71 5.65 -13.06
C LEU A 149 13.88 6.26 -12.31
N GLY A 150 14.00 5.86 -11.06
CA GLY A 150 15.09 6.26 -10.20
C GLY A 150 15.25 5.37 -8.99
N TYR A 151 16.17 5.75 -8.12
CA TYR A 151 16.30 5.10 -6.82
C TYR A 151 16.67 6.10 -5.73
N VAL A 152 16.32 5.74 -4.50
CA VAL A 152 16.76 6.40 -3.27
C VAL A 152 17.50 5.40 -2.40
N THR A 153 18.32 5.90 -1.47
CA THR A 153 18.98 5.06 -0.45
C THR A 153 18.44 5.45 0.92
N VAL A 154 17.70 4.56 1.54
CA VAL A 154 17.07 4.76 2.84
C VAL A 154 17.56 3.74 3.88
N SER A 155 17.37 4.01 5.17
CA SER A 155 17.61 2.99 6.20
C SER A 155 16.53 1.92 6.19
N GLY A 156 16.82 0.73 6.72
CA GLY A 156 15.80 -0.29 6.93
C GLY A 156 14.65 0.21 7.81
N ALA A 157 14.93 1.08 8.79
CA ALA A 157 13.91 1.72 9.60
C ALA A 157 12.97 2.61 8.76
N ASP A 158 13.51 3.40 7.81
CA ASP A 158 12.70 4.22 6.91
C ASP A 158 11.90 3.34 5.95
N PHE A 159 12.47 2.24 5.46
CA PHE A 159 11.74 1.29 4.61
C PHE A 159 10.59 0.62 5.39
N LYS A 160 10.83 0.16 6.64
CA LYS A 160 9.75 -0.35 7.50
C LYS A 160 8.66 0.71 7.71
N LYS A 161 9.04 1.97 7.93
CA LYS A 161 8.09 3.09 8.03
C LYS A 161 7.32 3.31 6.72
N ALA A 162 7.93 3.16 5.55
CA ALA A 162 7.22 3.21 4.27
C ALA A 162 6.17 2.10 4.16
N LEU A 163 6.46 0.89 4.64
CA LEU A 163 5.46 -0.19 4.71
C LEU A 163 4.30 0.15 5.66
N GLU A 164 4.54 0.83 6.78
CA GLU A 164 3.48 1.34 7.67
C GLU A 164 2.63 2.42 6.98
N GLN A 165 3.22 3.25 6.15
CA GLN A 165 2.53 4.30 5.41
C GLN A 165 1.58 3.76 4.32
N GLN A 166 1.49 2.46 4.10
CA GLN A 166 0.41 1.85 3.31
C GLN A 166 -0.96 2.12 3.94
N TRP A 167 -1.06 2.17 5.26
CA TRP A 167 -2.24 2.62 6.01
C TRP A 167 -2.22 4.14 6.14
N LYS A 168 -3.26 4.81 5.64
CA LYS A 168 -3.35 6.28 5.64
C LYS A 168 -4.03 6.76 6.91
N THR A 169 -3.47 7.79 7.53
CA THR A 169 -3.95 8.35 8.79
C THR A 169 -4.74 9.65 8.62
N ASP A 170 -4.54 10.33 7.51
CA ASP A 170 -5.07 11.65 7.18
C ASP A 170 -6.05 11.57 5.99
N LEU A 171 -7.15 10.85 6.17
CA LEU A 171 -8.18 10.72 5.14
C LEU A 171 -8.90 12.04 4.92
N ASN A 172 -8.88 12.51 3.68
CA ASN A 172 -9.54 13.74 3.23
C ASN A 172 -9.98 13.60 1.77
N SER A 173 -10.47 14.68 1.14
CA SER A 173 -10.93 14.66 -0.25
C SER A 173 -9.81 14.30 -1.25
N GLN A 174 -8.55 14.58 -0.93
CA GLN A 174 -7.39 14.28 -1.77
C GLN A 174 -6.81 12.89 -1.46
N ASN A 175 -6.85 12.50 -0.17
CA ASN A 175 -6.41 11.20 0.32
C ASN A 175 -7.63 10.39 0.80
N SER A 176 -8.40 9.88 -0.15
CA SER A 176 -9.70 9.22 0.14
C SER A 176 -9.59 7.71 0.35
N ARG A 177 -8.40 7.13 0.23
CA ARG A 177 -8.20 5.68 0.35
C ARG A 177 -7.49 5.33 1.64
N PRO A 178 -8.12 4.52 2.53
CA PRO A 178 -7.56 4.21 3.84
C PRO A 178 -6.34 3.30 3.77
N LEU A 179 -6.19 2.53 2.70
CA LEU A 179 -5.09 1.60 2.49
C LEU A 179 -4.64 1.65 1.02
N LEU A 180 -3.35 1.86 0.80
CA LEU A 180 -2.68 1.79 -0.50
C LEU A 180 -1.51 0.82 -0.39
N LYS A 181 -1.68 -0.41 -0.89
CA LYS A 181 -0.62 -1.41 -0.90
C LYS A 181 0.45 -1.07 -1.94
N LEU A 182 1.69 -1.32 -1.56
CA LEU A 182 2.82 -1.35 -2.49
C LEU A 182 2.93 -2.72 -3.15
N GLY A 183 3.19 -2.76 -4.45
CA GLY A 183 3.81 -3.91 -5.08
C GLY A 183 5.27 -3.98 -4.62
N LEU A 184 5.75 -5.17 -4.29
CA LEU A 184 7.09 -5.41 -3.78
C LEU A 184 7.81 -6.44 -4.63
N SER A 185 9.12 -6.23 -4.83
CA SER A 185 9.95 -7.24 -5.50
C SER A 185 10.00 -8.54 -4.71
N SER A 186 10.20 -9.66 -5.42
CA SER A 186 10.07 -11.03 -4.93
C SER A 186 10.98 -11.39 -3.76
N ASN A 187 12.02 -10.60 -3.54
CA ASN A 187 12.94 -10.77 -2.43
C ASN A 187 12.51 -10.09 -1.12
N VAL A 188 11.32 -9.46 -1.10
CA VAL A 188 10.78 -8.81 0.10
C VAL A 188 9.58 -9.60 0.61
N ARG A 189 9.58 -9.92 1.90
CA ARG A 189 8.44 -10.50 2.61
C ARG A 189 8.22 -9.79 3.92
N TYR A 190 6.96 -9.65 4.34
CA TYR A 190 6.64 -9.08 5.64
C TYR A 190 5.35 -9.63 6.22
N THR A 191 5.26 -9.60 7.54
CA THR A 191 4.03 -9.87 8.28
C THR A 191 3.52 -8.58 8.92
N TYR A 192 2.23 -8.51 9.12
CA TYR A 192 1.61 -7.37 9.78
C TYR A 192 0.42 -7.80 10.62
N ASP A 193 0.15 -7.04 11.68
CA ASP A 193 -1.07 -7.14 12.46
C ASP A 193 -1.97 -5.95 12.13
N PRO A 194 -3.09 -6.16 11.40
CA PRO A 194 -3.98 -5.07 11.02
C PRO A 194 -4.71 -4.44 12.23
N SER A 195 -4.79 -5.14 13.36
CA SER A 195 -5.42 -4.67 14.60
C SER A 195 -4.52 -3.76 15.45
N ALA A 196 -3.20 -3.79 15.18
CA ALA A 196 -2.24 -2.97 15.90
C ALA A 196 -2.40 -1.48 15.56
N LYS A 197 -1.88 -0.62 16.44
CA LYS A 197 -1.85 0.83 16.21
C LYS A 197 -0.99 1.18 15.00
N TYR A 198 -1.28 2.32 14.40
CA TYR A 198 -0.42 2.86 13.35
C TYR A 198 1.02 3.03 13.85
N GLY A 199 1.98 2.59 13.03
CA GLY A 199 3.39 2.56 13.38
C GLY A 199 3.87 1.23 14.00
N GLU A 200 2.94 0.37 14.41
CA GLU A 200 3.21 -0.93 15.06
C GLU A 200 2.64 -2.12 14.27
N ARG A 201 2.01 -1.87 13.11
CA ARG A 201 1.36 -2.93 12.31
C ARG A 201 2.35 -3.88 11.65
N ILE A 202 3.49 -3.38 11.19
CA ILE A 202 4.51 -4.22 10.55
C ILE A 202 5.26 -5.01 11.63
N THR A 203 4.98 -6.29 11.73
CA THR A 203 5.52 -7.17 12.76
C THR A 203 6.89 -7.73 12.38
N SER A 204 7.11 -8.05 11.11
CA SER A 204 8.42 -8.45 10.60
C SER A 204 8.61 -8.04 9.14
N VAL A 205 9.87 -7.86 8.73
CA VAL A 205 10.26 -7.63 7.33
C VAL A 205 11.51 -8.44 7.03
N TYR A 206 11.54 -9.10 5.88
CA TYR A 206 12.65 -9.85 5.36
C TYR A 206 13.03 -9.39 3.96
N VAL A 207 14.32 -9.27 3.71
CA VAL A 207 14.88 -8.92 2.40
C VAL A 207 15.95 -9.95 2.05
N ASN A 208 15.83 -10.64 0.91
CA ASN A 208 16.70 -11.75 0.50
C ASN A 208 16.76 -12.87 1.56
N ASP A 209 15.62 -13.21 2.16
CA ASP A 209 15.47 -14.21 3.22
C ASP A 209 16.15 -13.89 4.56
N GLU A 210 16.73 -12.70 4.70
CA GLU A 210 17.33 -12.21 5.93
C GLU A 210 16.43 -11.17 6.61
N PRO A 211 16.37 -11.14 7.95
CA PRO A 211 15.66 -10.09 8.66
C PRO A 211 16.16 -8.71 8.27
N LEU A 212 15.24 -7.76 8.09
CA LEU A 212 15.57 -6.38 7.75
C LEU A 212 16.44 -5.75 8.84
N ASP A 213 17.68 -5.42 8.53
CA ASP A 213 18.53 -4.63 9.40
C ASP A 213 18.08 -3.16 9.37
N LEU A 214 17.52 -2.67 10.47
CA LEU A 214 16.97 -1.32 10.56
C LEU A 214 18.02 -0.21 10.36
N LYS A 215 19.31 -0.49 10.58
CA LYS A 215 20.42 0.47 10.45
C LYS A 215 21.08 0.41 9.07
N ARG A 216 21.05 -0.73 8.42
CA ARG A 216 21.60 -0.90 7.05
C ARG A 216 20.89 0.03 6.08
N LYS A 217 21.64 0.52 5.10
CA LYS A 217 21.11 1.26 3.97
C LYS A 217 20.72 0.30 2.85
N TYR A 218 19.54 0.55 2.29
CA TYR A 218 18.97 -0.19 1.16
C TYR A 218 18.70 0.77 0.02
N THR A 219 19.05 0.37 -1.19
CA THR A 219 18.66 1.08 -2.41
C THR A 219 17.28 0.62 -2.85
N ILE A 220 16.35 1.58 -3.00
CA ILE A 220 14.96 1.35 -3.38
C ILE A 220 14.73 1.91 -4.78
N GLY A 221 14.41 1.05 -5.74
CA GLY A 221 14.09 1.43 -7.11
C GLY A 221 12.58 1.57 -7.33
N SER A 222 12.18 2.63 -7.99
CA SER A 222 10.77 2.90 -8.35
C SER A 222 10.66 4.05 -9.36
N VAL A 223 9.41 4.47 -9.61
CA VAL A 223 9.11 5.74 -10.29
C VAL A 223 9.44 6.93 -9.39
N THR A 224 9.99 8.01 -9.97
CA THR A 224 10.41 9.20 -9.21
C THR A 224 9.26 9.81 -8.40
N PHE A 225 8.03 9.80 -8.93
CA PHE A 225 6.83 10.22 -8.20
C PHE A 225 6.72 9.58 -6.80
N LEU A 226 6.89 8.25 -6.72
CA LEU A 226 6.78 7.53 -5.45
C LEU A 226 7.97 7.81 -4.53
N LEU A 227 9.17 7.90 -5.10
CA LEU A 227 10.41 8.15 -4.35
C LEU A 227 10.46 9.58 -3.77
N GLU A 228 9.72 10.52 -4.36
CA GLU A 228 9.51 11.90 -3.87
C GLU A 228 8.38 12.03 -2.83
N GLY A 229 7.85 10.93 -2.32
CA GLY A 229 6.79 10.91 -1.29
C GLY A 229 5.37 10.91 -1.86
N GLY A 230 5.20 10.66 -3.15
CA GLY A 230 3.88 10.52 -3.77
C GLY A 230 3.01 9.48 -3.06
N ASP A 231 1.69 9.65 -3.11
CA ASP A 231 0.72 8.84 -2.38
C ASP A 231 0.98 8.77 -0.85
N SER A 232 1.59 9.84 -0.27
CA SER A 232 1.93 9.96 1.16
C SER A 232 2.90 8.86 1.66
N PHE A 233 3.89 8.50 0.85
CA PHE A 233 5.00 7.64 1.26
C PHE A 233 6.25 8.44 1.63
N ASP A 234 6.08 9.42 2.54
CA ASP A 234 7.12 10.39 2.92
C ASP A 234 8.39 9.76 3.48
N ALA A 235 8.31 8.55 4.06
CA ALA A 235 9.48 7.85 4.56
C ALA A 235 10.54 7.57 3.48
N LEU A 236 10.14 7.49 2.20
CA LEU A 236 11.06 7.31 1.09
C LEU A 236 11.92 8.55 0.83
N THR A 237 11.44 9.75 1.20
CA THR A 237 12.20 11.00 1.05
C THR A 237 13.34 11.16 2.05
N ALA A 238 13.36 10.34 3.12
CA ALA A 238 14.44 10.35 4.11
C ALA A 238 15.83 10.10 3.51
N GLY A 239 15.88 9.45 2.35
CA GLY A 239 17.12 9.20 1.61
C GLY A 239 17.79 10.45 1.04
N LYS A 240 17.09 11.57 0.85
CA LYS A 240 17.56 12.87 0.31
C LYS A 240 18.37 12.81 -0.99
N ASN A 241 18.60 11.63 -1.55
CA ASN A 241 19.51 11.36 -2.66
C ASN A 241 18.77 10.63 -3.78
N LEU A 242 17.67 11.21 -4.26
CA LEU A 242 17.02 10.69 -5.45
C LEU A 242 17.98 10.75 -6.63
N VAL A 243 18.26 9.60 -7.21
CA VAL A 243 18.99 9.48 -8.47
C VAL A 243 17.97 9.15 -9.55
N ASN A 244 17.73 10.11 -10.42
CA ASN A 244 16.89 9.92 -11.60
C ASN A 244 17.72 9.30 -12.73
N MET A 245 17.20 8.26 -13.38
CA MET A 245 17.86 7.56 -14.48
C MET A 245 17.47 8.13 -15.86
N GLY A 246 16.42 8.95 -15.95
CA GLY A 246 15.91 9.48 -17.22
C GLY A 246 15.19 8.45 -18.11
N ASN A 247 15.07 7.20 -17.68
CA ASN A 247 14.36 6.14 -18.41
C ASN A 247 12.88 6.13 -18.01
N LEU A 248 12.00 5.95 -18.98
CA LEU A 248 10.57 5.87 -18.70
C LEU A 248 10.17 4.48 -18.20
N ASP A 249 9.26 4.45 -17.23
CA ASP A 249 8.71 3.24 -16.59
C ASP A 249 8.17 2.23 -17.62
N ARG A 250 7.36 2.67 -18.57
CA ARG A 250 6.77 1.80 -19.60
C ARG A 250 7.79 1.22 -20.57
N ASP A 251 8.85 1.97 -20.91
CA ASP A 251 9.87 1.49 -21.86
C ASP A 251 10.75 0.42 -21.21
N GLN A 252 11.09 0.60 -19.93
CA GLN A 252 11.80 -0.41 -19.16
C GLN A 252 10.93 -1.64 -18.88
N LEU A 253 9.64 -1.46 -18.61
CA LEU A 253 8.71 -2.57 -18.45
C LEU A 253 8.55 -3.36 -19.74
N ALA A 254 8.44 -2.70 -20.89
CA ALA A 254 8.39 -3.36 -22.20
C ALA A 254 9.65 -4.20 -22.46
N LYS A 255 10.83 -3.65 -22.19
CA LYS A 255 12.10 -4.36 -22.29
C LYS A 255 12.15 -5.56 -21.35
N TYR A 256 11.80 -5.37 -20.07
CA TYR A 256 11.77 -6.42 -19.05
C TYR A 256 10.90 -7.61 -19.45
N LEU A 257 9.70 -7.34 -20.00
CA LEU A 257 8.78 -8.37 -20.47
C LEU A 257 9.31 -9.09 -21.72
N GLY A 258 10.05 -8.39 -22.57
CA GLY A 258 10.63 -8.95 -23.81
C GLY A 258 11.86 -9.84 -23.57
N GLU A 259 12.55 -9.71 -22.43
CA GLU A 259 13.77 -10.50 -22.13
C GLU A 259 13.47 -12.00 -21.92
N LYS A 260 12.38 -12.31 -21.22
CA LYS A 260 11.90 -13.68 -20.98
C LYS A 260 10.45 -13.68 -20.52
N VAL A 261 9.76 -14.78 -20.73
CA VAL A 261 8.40 -14.97 -20.20
C VAL A 261 8.44 -14.92 -18.67
N ARG A 262 7.50 -14.21 -18.10
CA ARG A 262 7.28 -14.07 -16.65
C ARG A 262 5.92 -14.69 -16.31
N GLU A 263 5.86 -15.37 -15.19
CA GLU A 263 4.62 -15.90 -14.66
C GLU A 263 4.19 -15.12 -13.41
N PRO A 264 2.88 -14.92 -13.20
CA PRO A 264 2.41 -14.33 -11.95
C PRO A 264 2.85 -15.18 -10.77
N ARG A 265 3.34 -14.52 -9.72
CA ARG A 265 3.73 -15.22 -8.48
C ARG A 265 2.49 -15.82 -7.80
N ALA A 266 2.62 -17.05 -7.31
CA ALA A 266 1.62 -17.66 -6.45
C ALA A 266 1.79 -17.20 -4.99
N GLN A 267 3.03 -16.94 -4.58
CA GLN A 267 3.38 -16.50 -3.22
C GLN A 267 3.18 -15.01 -3.07
N LYS A 268 2.58 -14.62 -1.94
CA LYS A 268 2.44 -13.21 -1.56
C LYS A 268 3.65 -12.73 -0.78
N SER A 269 3.95 -11.45 -0.93
CA SER A 269 4.97 -10.75 -0.13
C SER A 269 4.46 -10.41 1.27
N SER A 270 3.15 -10.32 1.48
CA SER A 270 2.57 -9.87 2.74
C SER A 270 1.50 -10.82 3.27
N VAL A 271 1.54 -11.06 4.58
CA VAL A 271 0.52 -11.84 5.31
C VAL A 271 0.12 -11.09 6.57
N GLY A 272 -1.19 -10.85 6.72
CA GLY A 272 -1.75 -10.33 7.96
C GLY A 272 -1.99 -11.47 8.96
N VAL A 273 -1.44 -11.35 10.16
CA VAL A 273 -1.63 -12.32 11.24
C VAL A 273 -1.85 -11.57 12.54
N THR A 274 -3.00 -11.79 13.15
CA THR A 274 -3.30 -11.31 14.51
C THR A 274 -3.40 -12.51 15.44
N VAL A 275 -2.59 -12.55 16.46
CA VAL A 275 -2.66 -13.55 17.54
C VAL A 275 -3.30 -12.89 18.75
N GLY A 276 -4.51 -13.32 19.09
CA GLY A 276 -5.24 -12.79 20.23
C GLY A 276 -4.72 -13.34 21.57
N ALA A 277 -4.97 -12.60 22.65
CA ALA A 277 -4.72 -13.11 24.00
C ALA A 277 -5.67 -14.29 24.32
N PRO A 278 -5.26 -15.21 25.19
CA PRO A 278 -6.13 -16.28 25.65
C PRO A 278 -7.42 -15.71 26.24
N ASN A 279 -8.56 -16.21 25.76
CA ASN A 279 -9.85 -15.86 26.32
C ASN A 279 -10.11 -16.54 27.67
N LYS A 280 -11.28 -16.32 28.29
CA LYS A 280 -11.64 -16.94 29.58
C LYS A 280 -11.68 -18.48 29.54
N GLN A 281 -11.83 -19.08 28.36
CA GLN A 281 -11.83 -20.51 28.12
C GLN A 281 -10.45 -21.06 27.78
N GLY A 282 -9.42 -20.21 27.79
CA GLY A 282 -8.05 -20.55 27.44
C GLY A 282 -7.82 -20.67 25.92
N ASP A 283 -8.75 -20.19 25.08
CA ASP A 283 -8.60 -20.25 23.63
C ASP A 283 -7.80 -19.04 23.13
N ILE A 284 -6.76 -19.30 22.32
CA ILE A 284 -5.93 -18.32 21.65
C ILE A 284 -6.42 -18.22 20.20
N PRO A 285 -7.17 -17.17 19.82
CA PRO A 285 -7.61 -16.98 18.45
C PRO A 285 -6.44 -16.50 17.58
N VAL A 286 -6.39 -16.99 16.35
CA VAL A 286 -5.46 -16.50 15.31
C VAL A 286 -6.25 -16.18 14.06
N ASP A 287 -6.25 -14.90 13.71
CA ASP A 287 -6.87 -14.38 12.50
C ASP A 287 -5.82 -14.14 11.42
N MET A 288 -6.08 -14.60 10.22
CA MET A 288 -5.19 -14.43 9.08
C MET A 288 -5.90 -13.74 7.93
N ARG A 289 -5.17 -12.87 7.23
CA ARG A 289 -5.67 -12.08 6.10
C ARG A 289 -4.63 -11.97 5.00
N GLY A 290 -5.11 -11.69 3.78
CA GLY A 290 -4.22 -11.52 2.64
C GLY A 290 -3.54 -12.82 2.22
N LEU A 291 -4.18 -14.00 2.44
CA LEU A 291 -3.61 -15.30 2.08
C LEU A 291 -3.70 -15.59 0.57
N SER A 292 -4.53 -14.86 -0.18
CA SER A 292 -4.70 -15.01 -1.62
C SER A 292 -4.65 -13.67 -2.34
N PHE A 293 -4.31 -13.69 -3.61
CA PHE A 293 -4.60 -12.58 -4.50
C PHE A 293 -6.11 -12.54 -4.79
N SER A 294 -6.67 -11.36 -5.04
CA SER A 294 -8.07 -11.23 -5.44
C SER A 294 -8.33 -11.72 -6.86
N GLU A 295 -7.30 -11.67 -7.70
CA GLU A 295 -7.28 -12.20 -9.05
C GLU A 295 -5.85 -12.68 -9.35
N GLY A 296 -5.71 -13.91 -9.88
CA GLY A 296 -4.39 -14.48 -10.18
C GLY A 296 -4.42 -16.00 -10.38
N PRO A 297 -3.25 -16.61 -10.60
CA PRO A 297 -3.16 -18.02 -11.01
C PRO A 297 -3.47 -18.99 -9.89
N GLY A 298 -3.47 -18.55 -8.63
CA GLY A 298 -3.60 -19.44 -7.49
C GLY A 298 -4.47 -18.88 -6.39
N VAL A 299 -5.46 -19.65 -5.99
CA VAL A 299 -6.33 -19.37 -4.88
C VAL A 299 -5.98 -20.33 -3.75
N THR A 300 -5.46 -19.83 -2.66
CA THR A 300 -5.19 -20.57 -1.44
C THR A 300 -6.49 -21.19 -0.91
N LYS A 301 -6.55 -22.50 -0.74
CA LYS A 301 -7.72 -23.22 -0.25
C LYS A 301 -7.60 -23.59 1.23
N LYS A 302 -6.38 -23.89 1.65
CA LYS A 302 -6.10 -24.30 3.03
C LYS A 302 -4.90 -23.56 3.59
N VAL A 303 -4.99 -23.25 4.88
CA VAL A 303 -3.89 -22.71 5.65
C VAL A 303 -3.67 -23.58 6.87
N THR A 304 -2.43 -23.82 7.18
CA THR A 304 -1.98 -24.48 8.41
C THR A 304 -1.22 -23.51 9.26
N VAL A 305 -1.60 -23.39 10.53
CA VAL A 305 -0.92 -22.58 11.55
C VAL A 305 -0.31 -23.50 12.59
N THR A 306 0.90 -23.19 13.02
CA THR A 306 1.57 -23.87 14.12
C THR A 306 2.05 -22.85 15.15
N ILE A 307 1.76 -23.07 16.42
CA ILE A 307 2.28 -22.29 17.55
C ILE A 307 2.86 -23.29 18.54
N GLY A 308 4.18 -23.20 18.79
CA GLY A 308 4.88 -24.22 19.54
C GLY A 308 4.72 -25.59 18.86
N ASP A 309 4.21 -26.57 19.60
CA ASP A 309 3.95 -27.92 19.10
C ASP A 309 2.51 -28.11 18.57
N ALA A 310 1.63 -27.15 18.85
CA ALA A 310 0.23 -27.21 18.46
C ALA A 310 0.03 -26.78 17.00
N LYS A 311 -0.82 -27.53 16.26
CA LYS A 311 -1.08 -27.33 14.84
C LYS A 311 -2.55 -27.30 14.54
N ARG A 312 -2.99 -26.34 13.70
CA ARG A 312 -4.37 -26.22 13.20
C ARG A 312 -4.38 -25.99 11.70
N THR A 313 -5.37 -26.52 11.03
CA THR A 313 -5.61 -26.31 9.60
C THR A 313 -7.02 -25.79 9.42
N ALA A 314 -7.21 -24.79 8.58
CA ALA A 314 -8.50 -24.22 8.23
C ALA A 314 -8.67 -24.05 6.73
N ASP A 315 -9.90 -24.02 6.28
CA ASP A 315 -10.26 -23.58 4.94
C ASP A 315 -10.12 -22.07 4.83
N VAL A 316 -9.72 -21.59 3.66
CA VAL A 316 -9.53 -20.17 3.38
C VAL A 316 -10.76 -19.63 2.67
N ASN A 317 -11.38 -18.61 3.25
CA ASN A 317 -12.43 -17.85 2.62
C ASN A 317 -11.84 -16.87 1.61
N ASN A 318 -12.12 -17.08 0.34
CA ASN A 318 -11.64 -16.25 -0.76
C ASN A 318 -12.68 -15.28 -1.32
N SER A 319 -13.79 -15.09 -0.60
CA SER A 319 -14.77 -14.08 -0.98
C SER A 319 -14.11 -12.71 -1.03
N LEU A 320 -14.36 -12.00 -2.11
CA LEU A 320 -13.92 -10.62 -2.24
C LEU A 320 -14.67 -9.75 -1.24
N VAL A 321 -13.98 -8.79 -0.65
CA VAL A 321 -14.61 -7.80 0.22
C VAL A 321 -15.33 -6.75 -0.59
N GLU A 322 -16.45 -6.26 -0.06
CA GLU A 322 -17.18 -5.14 -0.65
C GLU A 322 -16.46 -3.82 -0.34
N PRO A 323 -16.55 -2.82 -1.25
CA PRO A 323 -16.04 -1.50 -0.99
C PRO A 323 -16.81 -0.88 0.18
N LYS A 324 -16.08 -0.43 1.19
CA LYS A 324 -16.65 0.33 2.31
C LYS A 324 -16.33 1.81 2.17
N ALA A 325 -17.10 2.65 2.86
CA ALA A 325 -16.81 4.06 2.97
C ALA A 325 -15.35 4.27 3.42
N ASN A 326 -14.69 5.30 2.89
CA ASN A 326 -13.31 5.64 3.23
C ASN A 326 -13.25 6.20 4.66
N THR A 327 -13.28 5.33 5.63
CA THR A 327 -13.15 5.63 7.07
C THR A 327 -11.97 4.88 7.64
N THR A 328 -11.46 5.32 8.79
CA THR A 328 -10.40 4.60 9.50
C THR A 328 -10.79 3.16 9.85
N ASP A 329 -12.05 2.90 10.09
CA ASP A 329 -12.57 1.55 10.38
C ASP A 329 -12.54 0.63 9.16
N SER A 330 -12.55 1.16 7.94
CA SER A 330 -12.44 0.38 6.71
C SER A 330 -11.01 -0.12 6.45
N ILE A 331 -9.99 0.39 7.14
CA ILE A 331 -8.59 -0.04 7.04
C ILE A 331 -8.43 -1.55 7.30
N ILE A 332 -9.16 -2.07 8.29
CA ILE A 332 -9.06 -3.47 8.71
C ILE A 332 -9.76 -4.41 7.72
N THR A 333 -10.72 -3.90 6.96
CA THR A 333 -11.63 -4.72 6.16
C THR A 333 -11.32 -4.75 4.67
N THR A 334 -10.49 -3.82 4.17
CA THR A 334 -10.14 -3.73 2.75
C THR A 334 -9.02 -4.67 2.32
N ASP A 335 -8.31 -5.27 3.27
CA ASP A 335 -7.15 -6.11 3.05
C ASP A 335 -7.54 -7.60 2.92
N GLY A 336 -8.38 -7.93 1.94
CA GLY A 336 -9.04 -9.12 2.20
C GLY A 336 -9.34 -10.20 1.18
N ALA A 337 -8.50 -10.52 0.22
CA ALA A 337 -8.66 -11.84 -0.39
C ALA A 337 -7.90 -12.89 0.45
N GLY A 338 -8.57 -14.01 0.76
CA GLY A 338 -7.99 -15.08 1.57
C GLY A 338 -7.98 -14.78 3.06
N GLN A 339 -9.07 -15.10 3.74
CA GLN A 339 -9.21 -14.97 5.19
C GLN A 339 -9.38 -16.35 5.82
N ALA A 340 -8.77 -16.56 6.98
CA ALA A 340 -8.97 -17.75 7.78
C ALA A 340 -8.80 -17.43 9.26
N GLN A 341 -9.45 -18.25 10.09
CA GLN A 341 -9.34 -18.18 11.54
C GLN A 341 -9.12 -19.58 12.11
N VAL A 342 -8.24 -19.69 13.08
CA VAL A 342 -8.04 -20.89 13.89
C VAL A 342 -8.01 -20.53 15.37
N SER A 343 -8.16 -21.51 16.25
CA SER A 343 -8.04 -21.32 17.68
C SER A 343 -7.21 -22.45 18.29
N PHE A 344 -6.35 -22.11 19.25
CA PHE A 344 -5.52 -23.05 19.97
C PHE A 344 -5.91 -23.05 21.45
N LYS A 345 -5.85 -24.20 22.10
CA LYS A 345 -5.92 -24.23 23.55
C LYS A 345 -4.56 -23.80 24.14
N LYS A 346 -4.59 -22.93 25.13
CA LYS A 346 -3.40 -22.45 25.84
C LYS A 346 -2.57 -23.61 26.38
N GLU A 347 -3.23 -24.62 26.95
CA GLU A 347 -2.58 -25.81 27.49
C GLU A 347 -1.82 -26.61 26.44
N GLU A 348 -2.35 -26.69 25.20
CA GLU A 348 -1.69 -27.40 24.10
C GLU A 348 -0.44 -26.63 23.62
N VAL A 349 -0.52 -25.29 23.57
CA VAL A 349 0.62 -24.46 23.15
C VAL A 349 1.69 -24.43 24.24
N CYS A 350 1.31 -24.26 25.48
CA CYS A 350 2.23 -24.15 26.61
C CYS A 350 2.85 -25.51 26.98
N GLY A 351 2.10 -26.61 26.90
CA GLY A 351 2.56 -27.91 27.36
C GLY A 351 2.95 -27.83 28.84
N THR A 352 4.21 -28.17 29.15
CA THR A 352 4.79 -28.11 30.50
C THR A 352 5.48 -26.78 30.83
N ARG A 353 5.46 -25.80 29.88
CA ARG A 353 6.11 -24.50 30.09
C ARG A 353 5.29 -23.64 31.03
N THR A 354 5.96 -22.85 31.83
CA THR A 354 5.37 -21.91 32.82
C THR A 354 5.87 -20.50 32.58
N GLY A 355 5.18 -19.51 33.14
CA GLY A 355 5.48 -18.10 32.96
C GLY A 355 5.26 -17.59 31.56
N ARG A 356 5.81 -16.44 31.26
CA ARG A 356 5.75 -15.84 29.92
C ARG A 356 6.72 -16.52 28.97
N GLN A 357 6.23 -16.97 27.85
CA GLN A 357 6.99 -17.74 26.84
C GLN A 357 6.81 -17.15 25.47
N ASP A 358 7.88 -17.05 24.69
CA ASP A 358 7.86 -16.69 23.28
C ASP A 358 7.68 -17.93 22.41
N PHE A 359 6.66 -17.91 21.58
CA PHE A 359 6.37 -18.97 20.60
C PHE A 359 6.49 -18.45 19.19
N SER A 360 7.13 -19.21 18.32
CA SER A 360 7.07 -18.97 16.88
C SER A 360 5.67 -19.26 16.35
N VAL A 361 5.18 -18.38 15.49
CA VAL A 361 3.93 -18.57 14.77
C VAL A 361 4.26 -18.85 13.31
N VAL A 362 4.02 -20.07 12.88
CA VAL A 362 4.29 -20.54 11.51
C VAL A 362 2.97 -20.60 10.76
N VAL A 363 2.93 -19.98 9.58
CA VAL A 363 1.78 -20.07 8.67
C VAL A 363 2.26 -20.71 7.37
N ALA A 364 1.54 -21.69 6.90
CA ALA A 364 1.82 -22.36 5.61
C ALA A 364 0.52 -22.54 4.83
N THR A 365 0.51 -22.11 3.58
CA THR A 365 -0.62 -22.29 2.67
C THR A 365 -0.33 -23.39 1.66
N ASP A 366 -1.39 -23.94 1.06
CA ASP A 366 -1.29 -24.91 -0.04
C ASP A 366 -0.80 -24.28 -1.36
N PHE A 367 -0.62 -22.93 -1.40
CA PHE A 367 -0.16 -22.20 -2.58
C PHE A 367 1.19 -21.51 -2.39
N GLY A 368 1.94 -21.89 -1.35
CA GLY A 368 3.33 -21.49 -1.14
C GLY A 368 3.53 -20.17 -0.37
N THR A 369 2.50 -19.37 -0.09
CA THR A 369 2.60 -18.26 0.84
C THR A 369 2.87 -18.79 2.25
N SER A 370 3.91 -18.32 2.92
CA SER A 370 4.32 -18.84 4.22
C SER A 370 4.92 -17.76 5.11
N VAL A 371 4.75 -17.96 6.42
CA VAL A 371 5.46 -17.25 7.49
C VAL A 371 6.34 -18.28 8.19
N SER A 372 7.66 -18.11 8.12
CA SER A 372 8.62 -19.03 8.74
C SER A 372 8.77 -18.78 10.25
N PRO A 373 9.32 -19.73 11.01
CA PRO A 373 9.38 -19.67 12.48
C PRO A 373 10.04 -18.41 13.04
N ASP A 374 10.99 -17.83 12.30
CA ASP A 374 11.73 -16.65 12.74
C ASP A 374 11.03 -15.32 12.41
N GLN A 375 10.00 -15.36 11.56
CA GLN A 375 9.31 -14.17 11.05
C GLN A 375 8.27 -13.61 12.03
N LEU A 376 7.60 -14.46 12.79
CA LEU A 376 6.55 -14.04 13.71
C LEU A 376 6.64 -14.79 15.03
N LYS A 377 6.67 -14.04 16.11
CA LYS A 377 6.62 -14.56 17.49
C LYS A 377 5.44 -13.96 18.23
N THR A 378 4.91 -14.71 19.18
CA THR A 378 3.89 -14.26 20.11
C THR A 378 4.28 -14.65 21.54
N GLU A 379 4.09 -13.72 22.46
CA GLU A 379 4.28 -13.99 23.90
C GLU A 379 2.96 -14.53 24.48
N ILE A 380 3.02 -15.66 25.16
CA ILE A 380 1.88 -16.28 25.85
C ILE A 380 2.26 -16.50 27.31
N ASP A 381 1.43 -16.02 28.22
CA ASP A 381 1.57 -16.32 29.64
C ASP A 381 1.00 -17.72 29.94
N CYS A 382 1.89 -18.68 30.15
CA CYS A 382 1.56 -20.07 30.43
C CYS A 382 1.11 -20.35 31.88
N GLY A 383 1.06 -19.34 32.74
CA GLY A 383 0.66 -19.47 34.15
C GLY A 383 1.80 -19.83 35.10
N ALA A 384 1.48 -19.88 36.38
CA ALA A 384 2.45 -20.28 37.41
C ALA A 384 2.69 -21.80 37.38
N GLU A 385 3.88 -22.21 37.77
CA GLU A 385 4.19 -23.61 38.02
C GLU A 385 3.19 -24.16 39.04
N THR A 386 2.38 -25.14 38.66
CA THR A 386 1.58 -25.86 39.64
C THR A 386 2.54 -26.64 40.53
N GLN A 387 2.84 -26.11 41.73
CA GLN A 387 3.54 -26.91 42.74
C GLN A 387 2.73 -28.19 42.92
N PRO A 388 3.37 -29.36 42.91
CA PRO A 388 2.67 -30.59 43.27
C PRO A 388 2.07 -30.37 44.67
N ARG A 389 0.77 -30.57 44.78
CA ARG A 389 0.06 -30.53 46.06
C ARG A 389 0.80 -31.43 47.02
N PRO A 390 1.21 -30.94 48.20
CA PRO A 390 1.79 -31.83 49.21
C PRO A 390 0.80 -32.97 49.47
N THR A 391 1.24 -34.20 49.31
CA THR A 391 0.49 -35.37 49.76
C THR A 391 0.32 -35.23 51.26
N ASP A 392 -0.93 -35.01 51.63
CA ASP A 392 -1.37 -34.99 53.02
C ASP A 392 -1.13 -36.40 53.64
N ASN A 393 0.01 -36.55 54.27
CA ASN A 393 0.22 -37.66 55.20
C ASN A 393 -0.33 -37.18 56.52
N GLY A 394 -1.56 -37.67 56.83
CA GLY A 394 -2.20 -37.46 58.10
C GLY A 394 -1.29 -37.94 59.24
N ASP A 395 -1.17 -37.09 60.23
CA ASP A 395 -1.15 -37.58 61.63
C ASP A 395 -1.80 -36.54 62.50
N SER A 396 -2.79 -37.03 63.22
CA SER A 396 -3.58 -36.35 64.22
C SER A 396 -2.77 -36.13 65.49
N GLN A 397 -2.90 -34.95 66.10
CA GLN A 397 -3.11 -34.85 67.53
C GLN A 397 -3.52 -33.43 67.97
N ASP A 398 -4.61 -33.44 68.73
CA ASP A 398 -5.21 -32.35 69.49
C ASP A 398 -4.21 -31.56 70.34
N ASP A 399 -4.48 -30.26 70.54
CA ASP A 399 -4.76 -29.72 71.88
C ASP A 399 -5.09 -28.21 71.87
N ASP A 400 -6.09 -27.93 72.66
CA ASP A 400 -6.71 -26.68 73.08
C ASP A 400 -5.81 -25.50 73.51
N LYS A 401 -6.34 -24.32 73.31
CA LYS A 401 -6.68 -23.21 74.22
C LYS A 401 -6.40 -21.81 73.64
N ASP A 402 -7.45 -21.10 73.41
CA ASP A 402 -8.01 -19.98 74.20
C ASP A 402 -7.29 -18.64 74.16
N GLY A 403 -8.00 -17.58 73.85
CA GLY A 403 -7.78 -16.25 74.39
C GLY A 403 -7.74 -15.07 73.46
N SER A 404 -8.92 -14.48 73.20
CA SER A 404 -9.24 -13.04 73.23
C SER A 404 -8.16 -12.02 72.78
N ASP A 405 -8.42 -10.94 72.10
CA ASP A 405 -9.46 -9.94 72.19
C ASP A 405 -9.10 -8.77 71.26
N ALA A 406 -10.14 -8.09 70.81
CA ALA A 406 -10.25 -6.68 70.44
C ALA A 406 -9.48 -6.05 69.29
N GLY A 407 -10.24 -5.64 68.32
CA GLY A 407 -9.96 -4.43 67.48
C GLY A 407 -10.22 -3.15 68.31
N PRO A 408 -10.43 -1.97 67.74
CA PRO A 408 -10.69 -1.58 66.35
C PRO A 408 -10.07 -0.21 65.92
N SER A 409 -10.45 0.27 64.72
CA SER A 409 -10.59 1.71 64.41
C SER A 409 -9.30 2.49 64.08
N GLU A 410 -9.17 3.36 63.15
CA GLU A 410 -10.03 4.30 62.43
C GLU A 410 -9.28 4.86 61.20
N THR A 411 -9.97 5.16 60.14
CA THR A 411 -9.71 6.22 59.20
C THR A 411 -10.00 7.57 59.87
N PRO A 412 -9.67 8.78 59.37
CA PRO A 412 -9.78 9.25 57.96
C PRO A 412 -8.86 10.44 57.56
N GLY A 413 -9.04 10.90 56.35
CA GLY A 413 -8.99 12.32 55.93
C GLY A 413 -7.61 12.81 55.49
N ASP A 414 -7.41 13.64 54.56
CA ASP A 414 -8.17 14.62 53.75
C ASP A 414 -7.27 15.04 52.60
N GLU A 415 -7.86 15.34 51.50
CA GLU A 415 -7.39 16.34 50.52
C GLU A 415 -7.39 17.72 51.18
N PRO A 416 -6.70 18.76 50.65
CA PRO A 416 -7.13 19.41 49.43
C PRO A 416 -6.06 20.15 48.57
N SER A 417 -6.35 20.26 47.30
CA SER A 417 -6.58 21.46 46.46
C SER A 417 -5.49 22.51 46.24
N ASP A 418 -5.59 23.01 45.01
CA ASP A 418 -5.28 24.32 44.47
C ASP A 418 -3.85 24.57 43.98
N ASP A 419 -3.59 25.22 42.91
CA ASP A 419 -4.33 26.06 41.92
C ASP A 419 -3.31 26.65 40.92
N GLN A 420 -3.84 27.05 39.78
CA GLN A 420 -3.40 28.15 38.89
C GLN A 420 -2.15 27.96 38.01
N SER A 421 -2.36 27.87 36.76
CA SER A 421 -2.68 28.92 35.75
C SER A 421 -1.47 29.54 35.06
N SER A 422 -1.63 29.66 33.82
CA SER A 422 -1.34 30.72 32.84
C SER A 422 -0.27 30.36 31.83
N ASP A 423 -0.47 30.48 30.66
CA ASP A 423 -0.81 31.40 29.62
C ASP A 423 -0.24 30.90 28.28
N ALA A 424 -1.09 30.86 27.31
CA ALA A 424 -0.69 30.85 25.89
C ALA A 424 -0.19 32.23 25.48
N PRO A 425 0.55 32.37 24.40
CA PRO A 425 -0.07 33.13 23.33
C PRO A 425 -0.04 32.46 21.97
N ALA A 426 -1.11 32.71 21.27
CA ALA A 426 -1.35 32.49 19.87
C ALA A 426 -0.34 33.25 18.99
N HIS A 427 0.11 32.64 17.92
CA HIS A 427 0.53 33.33 16.72
C HIS A 427 0.01 32.65 15.45
N ALA A 428 -0.83 33.45 14.84
CA ALA A 428 -1.32 33.62 13.48
C ALA A 428 -0.86 32.65 12.39
N GLU A 429 -1.88 32.21 11.69
CA GLU A 429 -1.94 31.69 10.33
C GLU A 429 -1.02 32.42 9.35
N LYS A 430 -0.34 31.61 8.55
CA LYS A 430 -0.10 31.93 7.14
C LYS A 430 -0.44 30.72 6.30
N ASP A 431 -1.62 30.81 5.74
CA ASP A 431 -2.10 30.06 4.60
C ASP A 431 -1.15 30.25 3.42
N SER A 432 -0.51 29.19 2.98
CA SER A 432 0.07 29.07 1.65
C SER A 432 -0.37 27.73 1.08
N GLY A 433 -1.50 27.77 0.39
CA GLY A 433 -2.02 26.65 -0.38
C GLY A 433 -1.01 26.21 -1.44
N ASP A 434 -0.36 25.10 -1.18
CA ASP A 434 0.41 24.35 -2.17
C ASP A 434 -0.50 23.30 -2.79
N MET A 435 -0.77 23.46 -4.09
CA MET A 435 -1.49 22.46 -4.87
C MET A 435 -0.66 21.18 -4.99
N PRO A 436 -1.27 19.99 -4.94
CA PRO A 436 -0.57 18.73 -5.08
C PRO A 436 0.05 18.64 -6.48
N ARG A 437 1.35 18.57 -6.54
CA ARG A 437 2.12 18.28 -7.74
C ARG A 437 1.95 16.80 -8.08
N THR A 438 1.08 16.51 -9.05
CA THR A 438 1.15 15.24 -9.75
C THR A 438 2.40 15.25 -10.63
N GLY A 439 3.33 14.33 -10.33
CA GLY A 439 4.68 14.31 -10.86
C GLY A 439 4.82 14.36 -12.37
N ALA A 440 5.92 14.87 -12.72
CA ALA A 440 6.64 15.15 -13.96
C ALA A 440 6.68 16.65 -14.26
N ASN A 441 7.85 17.14 -14.58
CA ASN A 441 8.11 18.52 -14.95
C ASN A 441 7.15 19.05 -16.04
N ILE A 442 5.92 19.32 -15.63
CA ILE A 442 4.92 20.02 -16.44
C ILE A 442 5.36 21.46 -16.75
N VAL A 443 6.35 21.99 -16.00
CA VAL A 443 6.81 23.36 -16.19
C VAL A 443 7.41 23.56 -17.60
N GLN A 444 8.07 22.56 -18.20
CA GLN A 444 8.53 22.69 -19.58
C GLN A 444 7.45 22.37 -20.61
N SER A 445 6.60 21.38 -20.34
CA SER A 445 5.49 21.04 -21.26
C SER A 445 4.33 22.02 -21.15
N ALA A 446 4.03 22.56 -19.96
CA ALA A 446 3.04 23.61 -19.78
C ALA A 446 3.52 24.94 -20.35
N THR A 447 4.83 25.24 -20.32
CA THR A 447 5.36 26.46 -20.95
C THR A 447 5.25 26.39 -22.47
N VAL A 448 5.46 25.23 -23.07
CA VAL A 448 5.27 25.03 -24.52
C VAL A 448 3.78 25.04 -24.89
N ALA A 449 2.91 24.43 -24.09
CA ALA A 449 1.46 24.47 -24.32
C ALA A 449 0.86 25.86 -24.06
N LEU A 450 1.32 26.59 -23.02
CA LEU A 450 0.92 27.98 -22.79
C LEU A 450 1.43 28.92 -23.89
N ILE A 451 2.64 28.71 -24.40
CA ILE A 451 3.18 29.50 -25.53
C ILE A 451 2.38 29.24 -26.80
N LEU A 452 1.96 28.00 -27.07
CA LEU A 452 1.13 27.69 -28.23
C LEU A 452 -0.32 28.22 -28.12
N ILE A 453 -0.90 28.23 -26.92
CA ILE A 453 -2.24 28.82 -26.68
C ILE A 453 -2.16 30.34 -26.70
N CYS A 454 -1.13 30.95 -26.10
CA CYS A 454 -0.96 32.40 -26.12
C CYS A 454 -0.64 32.94 -27.51
N THR A 455 0.14 32.20 -28.33
CA THR A 455 0.44 32.64 -29.72
C THR A 455 -0.75 32.43 -30.64
N GLY A 456 -1.56 31.38 -30.45
CA GLY A 456 -2.80 31.16 -31.21
C GLY A 456 -3.85 32.27 -30.98
N VAL A 457 -4.10 32.65 -29.74
CA VAL A 457 -5.06 33.70 -29.39
C VAL A 457 -4.60 35.11 -29.78
N VAL A 458 -3.28 35.38 -29.68
CA VAL A 458 -2.72 36.67 -30.09
C VAL A 458 -2.74 36.83 -31.60
N THR A 459 -2.51 35.77 -32.41
CA THR A 459 -2.64 35.84 -33.86
C THR A 459 -4.06 36.05 -34.32
N VAL A 460 -5.07 35.44 -33.71
CA VAL A 460 -6.49 35.68 -34.07
C VAL A 460 -6.94 37.09 -33.68
N ALA A 461 -6.51 37.66 -32.57
CA ALA A 461 -6.83 39.02 -32.19
C ALA A 461 -6.13 40.08 -33.06
N TRP A 462 -4.91 39.80 -33.57
CA TRP A 462 -4.15 40.72 -34.42
C TRP A 462 -4.67 40.73 -35.85
N THR A 463 -5.07 39.58 -36.38
CA THR A 463 -5.70 39.50 -37.71
C THR A 463 -7.09 40.16 -37.79
N ARG A 464 -7.83 40.26 -36.67
CA ARG A 464 -9.11 41.02 -36.65
C ARG A 464 -8.92 42.54 -36.54
N ARG A 465 -7.78 43.05 -36.08
CA ARG A 465 -7.50 44.49 -35.96
C ARG A 465 -6.89 45.12 -37.22
N THR A 466 -6.39 44.34 -38.14
CA THR A 466 -5.84 44.83 -39.42
C THR A 466 -6.80 44.75 -40.60
N ARG A 467 -8.08 44.37 -40.34
CA ARG A 467 -9.14 44.36 -41.36
C ARG A 467 -10.27 45.35 -41.05
N LYS A 468 -9.98 46.49 -40.43
CA LYS A 468 -10.86 47.63 -40.42
C LYS A 468 -10.09 48.86 -40.84
#